data_31d99d71a8c079a7d42b1b3a0ea581b8
#
_entry.id   31d99d71a8c079a7d42b1b3a0ea581b8
#
_cell.length_a   1.000
_cell.length_b   1.000
_cell.length_c   1.000
_cell.angle_alpha   90.00
_cell.angle_beta   90.00
_cell.angle_gamma   90.00
#
_symmetry.space_group_name_H-M   'P 1'
#
loop_
_entity.id
_entity.type
_entity.pdbx_description
1 polymer ?
#
loop_
_entity_poly.entity_id
_entity_poly.type
_entity_poly.pdbx_seq_one_letter_code
_entity_poly.pdbx_strand_id
1 'polypeptide(L)'
;MGAVILTLSSCSTSDSITESISLSKVSHSECENHSSRTRGEDENLFTSILKLTYNVADQTITGEYINYMLNCNYTDAGINIEQDADGTLVLNPWNEAENLVNCICNINIYFTIRNATMQNYHLVLNRRTVTIGDPDGSKHQETLTDYDGYISFKDQNVITIDL
;
A
#
# COMPACT_ATOMS: atom_id res chain seq x y z
N MET A 1 -45.89 41.49 36.23
CA MET A 1 -45.33 41.27 34.86
C MET A 1 -43.93 40.71 35.05
N GLY A 2 -43.78 39.39 34.95
CA GLY A 2 -42.50 38.69 35.06
C GLY A 2 -42.05 38.26 33.67
N ALA A 3 -40.84 38.71 33.28
CA ALA A 3 -40.20 38.30 32.03
C ALA A 3 -39.39 37.04 32.28
N VAL A 4 -39.70 35.96 31.57
CA VAL A 4 -38.96 34.72 31.56
C VAL A 4 -37.92 34.81 30.44
N ILE A 5 -36.63 34.81 30.79
CA ILE A 5 -35.52 34.74 29.84
C ILE A 5 -35.20 33.27 29.61
N LEU A 6 -35.53 32.76 28.43
CA LEU A 6 -35.09 31.46 27.96
C LEU A 6 -33.68 31.56 27.35
N THR A 7 -32.67 31.05 28.06
CA THR A 7 -31.31 30.87 27.52
C THR A 7 -31.27 29.59 26.71
N LEU A 8 -31.19 29.73 25.39
CA LEU A 8 -30.88 28.62 24.46
C LEU A 8 -29.39 28.30 24.56
N SER A 9 -29.05 27.20 25.24
CA SER A 9 -27.72 26.60 25.18
C SER A 9 -27.61 25.87 23.85
N SER A 10 -26.92 26.47 22.88
CA SER A 10 -26.53 25.77 21.68
C SER A 10 -25.30 24.86 22.03
N CYS A 11 -25.54 23.59 22.20
CA CYS A 11 -24.50 22.58 22.17
C CYS A 11 -23.99 22.47 20.72
N SER A 12 -22.90 23.13 20.40
CA SER A 12 -22.14 22.83 19.20
C SER A 12 -21.31 21.58 19.48
N THR A 13 -21.84 20.40 19.16
CA THR A 13 -21.04 19.20 18.96
C THR A 13 -20.21 19.44 17.71
N SER A 14 -18.96 19.83 17.88
CA SER A 14 -17.95 19.73 16.83
C SER A 14 -17.69 18.22 16.64
N ASP A 15 -18.45 17.57 15.77
CA ASP A 15 -18.05 16.28 15.21
C ASP A 15 -16.74 16.53 14.47
N SER A 16 -15.63 16.20 15.12
CA SER A 16 -14.35 16.08 14.44
C SER A 16 -14.47 14.89 13.49
N ILE A 17 -14.81 15.15 12.24
CA ILE A 17 -14.71 14.14 11.17
C ILE A 17 -13.24 13.81 11.09
N THR A 18 -12.83 12.72 11.70
CA THR A 18 -11.50 12.16 11.51
C THR A 18 -11.48 11.62 10.08
N GLU A 19 -10.86 12.36 9.17
CA GLU A 19 -10.71 11.90 7.79
C GLU A 19 -9.95 10.57 7.81
N SER A 20 -10.50 9.56 7.15
CA SER A 20 -9.88 8.24 7.06
C SER A 20 -8.60 8.29 6.23
N ILE A 21 -7.64 7.43 6.57
CA ILE A 21 -6.43 7.22 5.75
C ILE A 21 -6.86 6.86 4.33
N SER A 22 -6.23 7.48 3.34
CA SER A 22 -6.57 7.27 1.93
C SER A 22 -5.37 7.49 1.01
N LEU A 23 -5.37 6.83 -0.14
CA LEU A 23 -4.42 7.11 -1.23
C LEU A 23 -4.78 8.43 -1.91
N SER A 24 -3.76 9.24 -2.19
CA SER A 24 -3.94 10.51 -2.90
C SER A 24 -3.20 10.56 -4.24
N LYS A 25 -2.19 9.75 -4.41
CA LYS A 25 -1.37 9.69 -5.62
C LYS A 25 -0.79 8.29 -5.76
N VAL A 26 -0.86 7.73 -6.96
CA VAL A 26 -0.18 6.49 -7.34
C VAL A 26 0.44 6.71 -8.71
N SER A 27 1.64 6.21 -8.92
CA SER A 27 2.34 6.17 -10.19
C SER A 27 3.37 5.06 -10.17
N HIS A 28 3.87 4.66 -11.34
CA HIS A 28 4.93 3.67 -11.43
C HIS A 28 6.00 4.11 -12.44
N SER A 29 7.20 3.51 -12.34
CA SER A 29 8.24 3.63 -13.36
C SER A 29 7.88 2.77 -14.57
N GLU A 30 8.62 2.97 -15.66
CA GLU A 30 8.62 2.00 -16.73
C GLU A 30 9.45 0.76 -16.35
N CYS A 31 9.37 -0.28 -17.15
CA CYS A 31 10.06 -1.54 -16.99
C CYS A 31 11.58 -1.35 -17.13
N GLU A 32 12.34 -1.48 -16.06
CA GLU A 32 13.77 -1.13 -16.04
C GLU A 32 14.71 -2.21 -16.60
N ASN A 33 14.28 -3.43 -16.86
CA ASN A 33 15.16 -4.47 -17.38
C ASN A 33 14.46 -5.47 -18.28
N HIS A 34 14.55 -5.25 -19.57
CA HIS A 34 14.24 -6.26 -20.59
C HIS A 34 15.39 -7.29 -20.75
N SER A 35 15.89 -7.89 -19.69
CA SER A 35 16.88 -8.93 -19.88
C SER A 35 16.19 -10.26 -20.14
N SER A 36 16.34 -10.76 -21.35
CA SER A 36 16.22 -12.19 -21.62
C SER A 36 17.33 -12.88 -20.81
N ARG A 37 16.98 -13.35 -19.62
CA ARG A 37 17.96 -13.83 -18.64
C ARG A 37 18.64 -15.10 -19.09
N THR A 38 19.96 -15.04 -19.26
CA THR A 38 20.84 -16.16 -19.03
C THR A 38 20.97 -16.36 -17.51
N ARG A 39 20.64 -17.56 -17.06
CA ARG A 39 20.66 -18.03 -15.68
C ARG A 39 22.04 -17.81 -15.06
N GLY A 40 22.22 -16.87 -14.12
CA GLY A 40 23.47 -16.82 -13.33
C GLY A 40 24.01 -15.48 -12.86
N GLU A 41 23.37 -14.34 -13.11
CA GLU A 41 23.93 -13.04 -12.69
C GLU A 41 22.89 -12.19 -11.96
N ASP A 42 23.27 -11.74 -10.74
CA ASP A 42 22.65 -10.78 -9.81
C ASP A 42 21.48 -11.25 -8.94
N GLU A 43 21.81 -11.74 -7.74
CA GLU A 43 20.85 -11.99 -6.64
C GLU A 43 20.09 -10.71 -6.23
N ASN A 44 20.65 -9.52 -6.43
CA ASN A 44 20.03 -8.23 -6.09
C ASN A 44 18.82 -7.85 -6.97
N LEU A 45 18.62 -8.50 -8.11
CA LEU A 45 17.48 -8.22 -9.00
C LEU A 45 16.15 -8.82 -8.51
N PHE A 46 16.18 -9.64 -7.48
CA PHE A 46 14.99 -10.32 -6.92
C PHE A 46 14.56 -9.79 -5.55
N THR A 47 15.35 -8.90 -4.95
CA THR A 47 15.01 -8.31 -3.66
C THR A 47 14.12 -7.10 -3.89
N SER A 48 12.90 -7.19 -3.44
CA SER A 48 11.98 -6.07 -3.40
C SER A 48 12.14 -5.32 -2.09
N ILE A 49 11.90 -4.01 -2.10
CA ILE A 49 12.03 -3.15 -0.93
C ILE A 49 10.81 -2.26 -0.84
N LEU A 50 10.21 -2.18 0.35
CA LEU A 50 9.20 -1.16 0.65
C LEU A 50 9.86 -0.06 1.50
N LYS A 51 9.90 1.15 0.96
CA LYS A 51 10.37 2.34 1.67
C LYS A 51 9.20 3.27 1.95
N LEU A 52 9.02 3.65 3.21
CA LEU A 52 7.97 4.55 3.67
C LEU A 52 8.60 5.75 4.35
N THR A 53 8.13 6.97 4.01
CA THR A 53 8.61 8.22 4.59
C THR A 53 7.44 9.04 5.11
N TYR A 54 7.41 9.31 6.41
CA TYR A 54 6.40 10.17 7.03
C TYR A 54 6.78 11.64 6.93
N ASN A 55 5.86 12.46 6.42
CA ASN A 55 5.97 13.90 6.37
C ASN A 55 5.10 14.53 7.45
N VAL A 56 5.74 15.11 8.46
CA VAL A 56 5.07 15.74 9.60
C VAL A 56 4.24 16.97 9.19
N ALA A 57 4.74 17.76 8.21
CA ALA A 57 4.08 18.99 7.80
C ALA A 57 2.74 18.75 7.11
N ASP A 58 2.68 17.69 6.29
CA ASP A 58 1.51 17.39 5.46
C ASP A 58 0.66 16.24 6.03
N GLN A 59 1.11 15.59 7.10
CA GLN A 59 0.50 14.40 7.68
C GLN A 59 0.30 13.30 6.62
N THR A 60 1.35 13.05 5.82
CA THR A 60 1.34 12.07 4.76
C THR A 60 2.43 11.01 4.95
N ILE A 61 2.22 9.83 4.39
CA ILE A 61 3.26 8.83 4.18
C ILE A 61 3.48 8.73 2.68
N THR A 62 4.69 9.01 2.20
CA THR A 62 5.09 8.66 0.85
C THR A 62 5.71 7.26 0.86
N GLY A 63 5.29 6.43 -0.08
CA GLY A 63 5.75 5.07 -0.23
C GLY A 63 6.42 4.84 -1.59
N GLU A 64 7.42 3.99 -1.58
CA GLU A 64 8.12 3.50 -2.77
C GLU A 64 8.28 1.99 -2.62
N TYR A 65 7.60 1.23 -3.49
CA TYR A 65 7.80 -0.20 -3.61
C TYR A 65 8.76 -0.45 -4.76
N ILE A 66 10.01 -0.73 -4.41
CA ILE A 66 11.14 -0.88 -5.34
C ILE A 66 11.18 -2.33 -5.81
N ASN A 67 11.47 -2.54 -7.09
CA ASN A 67 11.58 -3.86 -7.72
C ASN A 67 10.30 -4.71 -7.64
N TYR A 68 9.12 -4.09 -7.76
CA TYR A 68 7.88 -4.86 -7.90
C TYR A 68 7.92 -5.65 -9.21
N MET A 69 7.86 -6.98 -9.10
CA MET A 69 8.04 -7.88 -10.23
C MET A 69 6.72 -8.21 -10.91
N LEU A 70 6.64 -8.00 -12.22
CA LEU A 70 5.46 -8.25 -13.03
C LEU A 70 5.80 -8.79 -14.42
N ASN A 71 4.77 -9.13 -15.20
CA ASN A 71 4.95 -9.58 -16.57
C ASN A 71 5.27 -8.41 -17.49
N CYS A 72 6.20 -8.56 -18.47
CA CYS A 72 6.59 -7.47 -19.37
C CYS A 72 5.43 -6.91 -20.23
N ASN A 73 4.37 -7.69 -20.39
CA ASN A 73 3.19 -7.26 -21.16
C ASN A 73 2.11 -6.64 -20.26
N TYR A 74 2.52 -6.02 -19.15
CA TYR A 74 1.57 -5.28 -18.32
C TYR A 74 1.07 -4.03 -19.05
N THR A 75 -0.17 -3.67 -18.77
CA THR A 75 -0.83 -2.47 -19.32
C THR A 75 -0.93 -1.38 -18.28
N ASP A 76 -1.02 -1.75 -17.01
CA ASP A 76 -1.05 -0.83 -15.88
C ASP A 76 -0.64 -1.54 -14.59
N ALA A 77 -0.19 -0.75 -13.61
CA ALA A 77 0.21 -1.23 -12.29
C ALA A 77 0.04 -0.15 -11.22
N GLY A 78 -0.17 -0.56 -9.99
CA GLY A 78 -0.33 0.36 -8.88
C GLY A 78 -0.43 -0.34 -7.55
N ILE A 79 -0.92 0.38 -6.56
CA ILE A 79 -1.16 -0.12 -5.21
C ILE A 79 -2.47 0.43 -4.69
N ASN A 80 -3.24 -0.39 -4.01
CA ASN A 80 -4.40 0.01 -3.23
C ASN A 80 -4.05 -0.02 -1.75
N ILE A 81 -4.72 0.83 -0.96
CA ILE A 81 -4.61 0.81 0.50
C ILE A 81 -6.00 0.62 1.10
N GLU A 82 -6.04 -0.20 2.12
CA GLU A 82 -7.20 -0.40 2.97
C GLU A 82 -6.77 -0.21 4.43
N GLN A 83 -7.68 0.28 5.26
CA GLN A 83 -7.50 0.31 6.69
C GLN A 83 -8.61 -0.50 7.33
N ASP A 84 -8.22 -1.57 7.99
CA ASP A 84 -9.15 -2.43 8.70
C ASP A 84 -9.72 -1.75 9.95
N ALA A 85 -10.78 -2.32 10.51
CA ALA A 85 -11.46 -1.77 11.69
C ALA A 85 -10.57 -1.71 12.95
N ASP A 86 -9.53 -2.50 13.03
CA ASP A 86 -8.51 -2.50 14.08
C ASP A 86 -7.37 -1.50 13.83
N GLY A 87 -7.39 -0.78 12.69
CA GLY A 87 -6.39 0.20 12.29
C GLY A 87 -5.20 -0.37 11.51
N THR A 88 -5.22 -1.66 11.14
CA THR A 88 -4.20 -2.27 10.29
C THR A 88 -4.22 -1.63 8.90
N LEU A 89 -3.05 -1.25 8.40
CA LEU A 89 -2.86 -0.77 7.03
C LEU A 89 -2.53 -1.94 6.12
N VAL A 90 -3.40 -2.19 5.15
CA VAL A 90 -3.19 -3.24 4.15
C VAL A 90 -2.84 -2.60 2.82
N LEU A 91 -1.65 -2.89 2.32
CA LEU A 91 -1.16 -2.48 1.01
C LEU A 91 -1.33 -3.63 0.03
N ASN A 92 -2.07 -3.40 -1.05
CA ASN A 92 -2.39 -4.37 -2.09
C ASN A 92 -1.81 -3.89 -3.42
N PRO A 93 -0.55 -4.22 -3.78
CA PRO A 93 -0.03 -3.97 -5.13
C PRO A 93 -0.83 -4.78 -6.16
N TRP A 94 -1.02 -4.19 -7.32
CA TRP A 94 -1.75 -4.82 -8.41
C TRP A 94 -1.11 -4.50 -9.76
N ASN A 95 -1.35 -5.34 -10.74
CA ASN A 95 -1.03 -5.08 -12.14
C ASN A 95 -2.07 -5.73 -13.05
N GLU A 96 -2.23 -5.14 -14.22
CA GLU A 96 -3.05 -5.64 -15.31
C GLU A 96 -2.16 -6.07 -16.48
N ALA A 97 -2.52 -7.16 -17.15
CA ALA A 97 -1.85 -7.62 -18.36
C ALA A 97 -2.88 -8.24 -19.32
N GLU A 98 -2.83 -7.88 -20.59
CA GLU A 98 -3.73 -8.47 -21.60
C GLU A 98 -3.40 -9.95 -21.87
N ASN A 99 -2.12 -10.25 -22.00
CA ASN A 99 -1.62 -11.61 -22.23
C ASN A 99 -0.31 -11.82 -21.46
N LEU A 100 -0.11 -13.01 -20.93
CA LEU A 100 1.14 -13.37 -20.29
C LEU A 100 2.17 -13.77 -21.34
N VAL A 101 3.34 -13.18 -21.29
CA VAL A 101 4.52 -13.51 -22.10
C VAL A 101 5.60 -14.14 -21.20
N ASN A 102 6.53 -14.86 -21.80
CA ASN A 102 7.65 -15.46 -21.04
C ASN A 102 8.75 -14.39 -20.78
N CYS A 103 8.36 -13.34 -20.08
CA CYS A 103 9.23 -12.21 -19.73
C CYS A 103 8.75 -11.63 -18.41
N ILE A 104 9.69 -11.31 -17.53
CA ILE A 104 9.47 -10.65 -16.24
C ILE A 104 10.27 -9.37 -16.23
N CYS A 105 9.69 -8.31 -15.71
CA CYS A 105 10.36 -7.04 -15.50
C CYS A 105 10.06 -6.49 -14.10
N ASN A 106 10.90 -5.58 -13.67
CA ASN A 106 10.74 -4.88 -12.39
C ASN A 106 10.36 -3.43 -12.66
N ILE A 107 9.44 -2.92 -11.85
CA ILE A 107 9.05 -1.51 -11.80
C ILE A 107 9.13 -1.02 -10.36
N ASN A 108 9.16 0.30 -10.19
CA ASN A 108 8.96 0.92 -8.89
C ASN A 108 7.56 1.53 -8.85
N ILE A 109 6.82 1.28 -7.76
CA ILE A 109 5.50 1.88 -7.54
C ILE A 109 5.65 2.98 -6.49
N TYR A 110 5.22 4.19 -6.82
CA TYR A 110 5.24 5.35 -5.94
C TYR A 110 3.83 5.71 -5.52
N PHE A 111 3.64 5.99 -4.22
CA PHE A 111 2.31 6.33 -3.71
C PHE A 111 2.38 7.33 -2.56
N THR A 112 1.25 7.98 -2.29
CA THR A 112 1.11 8.89 -1.14
C THR A 112 -0.18 8.59 -0.40
N ILE A 113 -0.04 8.37 0.90
CA ILE A 113 -1.13 8.15 1.85
C ILE A 113 -1.38 9.46 2.58
N ARG A 114 -2.62 9.94 2.62
CA ARG A 114 -3.06 11.12 3.36
C ARG A 114 -3.66 10.75 4.70
N ASN A 115 -3.78 11.76 5.56
CA ASN A 115 -4.37 11.67 6.89
C ASN A 115 -3.67 10.64 7.78
N ALA A 116 -2.38 10.42 7.53
CA ALA A 116 -1.54 9.59 8.36
C ALA A 116 -1.12 10.34 9.62
N THR A 117 -1.02 9.64 10.73
CA THR A 117 -0.53 10.18 11.99
C THR A 117 0.82 9.59 12.37
N MET A 118 1.58 10.33 13.20
CA MET A 118 2.87 9.86 13.71
C MET A 118 2.64 8.83 14.82
N GLN A 119 2.46 7.58 14.44
CA GLN A 119 2.14 6.49 15.36
C GLN A 119 2.77 5.16 14.93
N ASN A 120 2.48 4.11 15.69
CA ASN A 120 2.75 2.75 15.27
C ASN A 120 1.60 2.25 14.38
N TYR A 121 1.94 1.55 13.33
CA TYR A 121 0.99 0.89 12.46
C TYR A 121 1.28 -0.61 12.42
N HIS A 122 0.25 -1.43 12.48
CA HIS A 122 0.32 -2.77 11.95
C HIS A 122 0.21 -2.65 10.42
N LEU A 123 1.20 -3.14 9.70
CA LEU A 123 1.29 -3.05 8.24
C LEU A 123 1.28 -4.45 7.66
N VAL A 124 0.39 -4.67 6.72
CA VAL A 124 0.36 -5.87 5.88
C VAL A 124 0.61 -5.45 4.44
N LEU A 125 1.61 -6.03 3.81
CA LEU A 125 1.88 -5.87 2.38
C LEU A 125 1.60 -7.19 1.69
N ASN A 126 0.60 -7.21 0.85
CA ASN A 126 0.27 -8.35 0.03
C ASN A 126 1.06 -8.27 -1.29
N ARG A 127 1.44 -9.43 -1.83
CA ARG A 127 2.08 -9.50 -3.15
C ARG A 127 1.04 -9.60 -4.24
N ARG A 128 0.15 -10.57 -4.11
CA ARG A 128 -0.90 -10.86 -5.10
C ARG A 128 -1.91 -11.84 -4.53
N THR A 129 -3.08 -11.85 -5.14
CA THR A 129 -4.06 -12.93 -4.96
C THR A 129 -3.94 -13.91 -6.13
N VAL A 130 -3.81 -15.18 -5.84
CA VAL A 130 -3.76 -16.26 -6.84
C VAL A 130 -4.99 -17.13 -6.73
N THR A 131 -5.43 -17.69 -7.86
CA THR A 131 -6.50 -18.70 -7.88
C THR A 131 -5.87 -20.08 -7.93
N ILE A 132 -6.13 -20.89 -6.92
CA ILE A 132 -5.64 -22.26 -6.81
C ILE A 132 -6.75 -23.23 -7.18
N GLY A 133 -6.43 -24.22 -8.01
CA GLY A 133 -7.34 -25.33 -8.31
C GLY A 133 -7.18 -26.44 -7.29
N ASP A 134 -8.30 -26.87 -6.72
CA ASP A 134 -8.34 -27.98 -5.76
C ASP A 134 -8.47 -29.34 -6.45
N PRO A 135 -8.08 -30.44 -5.79
CA PRO A 135 -8.16 -31.76 -6.36
C PRO A 135 -9.59 -32.24 -6.74
N ASP A 136 -10.60 -31.64 -6.12
CA ASP A 136 -12.02 -31.91 -6.42
C ASP A 136 -12.55 -31.08 -7.61
N GLY A 137 -11.71 -30.27 -8.26
CA GLY A 137 -12.06 -29.43 -9.39
C GLY A 137 -12.60 -28.05 -8.99
N SER A 138 -12.74 -27.76 -7.71
CA SER A 138 -13.07 -26.41 -7.22
C SER A 138 -11.88 -25.47 -7.36
N LYS A 139 -12.10 -24.18 -7.10
CA LYS A 139 -11.06 -23.16 -7.08
C LYS A 139 -11.25 -22.26 -5.88
N HIS A 140 -10.15 -21.90 -5.25
CA HIS A 140 -10.14 -20.87 -4.21
C HIS A 140 -9.11 -19.80 -4.52
N GLN A 141 -9.23 -18.66 -3.85
CA GLN A 141 -8.26 -17.57 -3.93
C GLN A 141 -7.39 -17.55 -2.68
N GLU A 142 -6.11 -17.40 -2.88
CA GLU A 142 -5.13 -17.23 -1.81
C GLU A 142 -4.34 -15.96 -2.04
N THR A 143 -4.23 -15.13 -1.00
CA THR A 143 -3.42 -13.93 -1.02
C THR A 143 -2.04 -14.23 -0.44
N LEU A 144 -1.01 -14.01 -1.23
CA LEU A 144 0.38 -14.11 -0.78
C LEU A 144 0.77 -12.80 -0.12
N THR A 145 1.27 -12.89 1.12
CA THR A 145 1.71 -11.75 1.91
C THR A 145 3.23 -11.70 1.93
N ASP A 146 3.80 -10.54 1.58
CA ASP A 146 5.25 -10.30 1.61
C ASP A 146 5.72 -9.78 2.96
N TYR A 147 4.87 -9.01 3.65
CA TYR A 147 5.17 -8.47 4.97
C TYR A 147 3.92 -8.43 5.84
N ASP A 148 4.08 -8.80 7.11
CA ASP A 148 3.09 -8.68 8.16
C ASP A 148 3.81 -8.33 9.45
N GLY A 149 3.69 -7.08 9.92
CA GLY A 149 4.43 -6.63 11.08
C GLY A 149 4.12 -5.19 11.50
N TYR A 150 4.77 -4.77 12.58
CA TYR A 150 4.60 -3.42 13.13
C TYR A 150 5.70 -2.48 12.66
N ILE A 151 5.31 -1.27 12.28
CA ILE A 151 6.20 -0.17 11.93
C ILE A 151 5.92 1.02 12.86
N SER A 152 6.94 1.85 13.12
CA SER A 152 6.82 3.01 14.00
C SER A 152 7.40 4.26 13.35
N PHE A 153 6.57 5.30 13.23
CA PHE A 153 7.03 6.63 12.84
C PHE A 153 7.27 7.56 14.04
N LYS A 154 7.17 7.05 15.30
CA LYS A 154 7.40 7.87 16.49
C LYS A 154 8.85 8.26 16.68
N ASP A 155 9.75 7.37 16.29
CA ASP A 155 11.19 7.51 16.54
C ASP A 155 11.99 7.79 15.26
N GLN A 156 11.37 7.57 14.09
CA GLN A 156 12.02 7.77 12.79
C GLN A 156 11.01 8.10 11.71
N ASN A 157 11.40 8.96 10.78
CA ASN A 157 10.53 9.35 9.66
C ASN A 157 10.65 8.45 8.44
N VAL A 158 11.66 7.61 8.37
CA VAL A 158 11.90 6.69 7.23
C VAL A 158 11.98 5.27 7.72
N ILE A 159 11.22 4.40 7.09
CA ILE A 159 11.20 2.97 7.35
C ILE A 159 11.52 2.25 6.04
N THR A 160 12.40 1.27 6.11
CA THR A 160 12.75 0.40 4.98
C THR A 160 12.51 -1.05 5.38
N ILE A 161 11.85 -1.79 4.53
CA ILE A 161 11.51 -3.21 4.72
C ILE A 161 12.04 -3.96 3.51
N ASP A 162 12.96 -4.88 3.73
CA ASP A 162 13.43 -5.83 2.74
C ASP A 162 12.42 -6.98 2.63
N LEU A 163 12.04 -7.37 1.39
CA LEU A 163 10.93 -8.27 1.08
C LEU A 163 11.41 -9.57 0.41
#